data_3bfd6c441aa7c65070aa3aad849c07d6
#
_entry.id   3bfd6c441aa7c65070aa3aad849c07d6
#
_cell.length_a   1.000
_cell.length_b   1.000
_cell.length_c   1.000
_cell.angle_alpha   90.00
_cell.angle_beta   90.00
_cell.angle_gamma   90.00
#
_symmetry.space_group_name_H-M   'P 1'
#
loop_
_entity.id
_entity.type
_entity.pdbx_description
1 polymer ?
#
loop_
_entity_poly.entity_id
_entity_poly.type
_entity_poly.pdbx_seq_one_letter_code
_entity_poly.pdbx_strand_id
1 'polypeptide(L)'
;MKPQTSATATGNQSTQAAPVAAAPAQAQVPAQEKEQKPAPVYESATVLKSITRLVVVDVVATDKEGAVTDLKQDDFSILEDGKEQKIRVFNFQQPHANPPGTAAVAASRPPENVYSNAARFSASSALNILLLDALNTNLPHQAYVRDQMIRYLEKMPEGQPVAVYMLSTKLTLLQDFTDDPAVLKKVAKGIKTSVSPLQDNPAGGPDTELLPAGFADAGLVPAQMVSAMQSFEQERVSFQTDLRLTYTLNALTSIARALSGYPGRKNLIWISEAFPLSIDPNLELTGDTFAGTRNYGPQIAEAADSLIDAQIAMYPIDARGLVPSAMFDASNSGRDKFGRSMSRPGRMASAISAESAQLQNVHGAMQEMADRTGGRAFYNTNGIDAAIRKSIEDGSTYYTLAYYPENKNWNGKFRKVHVKVNRSGVKLRYRMGYYAVDPTFFSEKNQKQQDSAFALALNPDSPIATGLPFNALVMPPAEATPKTVRVNFGVDPHAISFERLPDGLQHATLECTVQAFSAKGKLVRGELTTVKAALKPDTFSRVMQDTFPCQQSIDLEPGTYYLRLGVRDSRTGLIGTTNAKVAVASAAAPAKQ
;
A
#
# COMPACT_ATOMS: atom_id res chain seq x y z
N MET A 1 60.33 -12.09 -3.22
CA MET A 1 60.93 -13.41 -3.10
C MET A 1 59.86 -14.46 -3.31
N LYS A 2 59.84 -15.05 -4.51
CA LYS A 2 59.27 -16.37 -4.81
C LYS A 2 60.34 -17.41 -4.43
N PRO A 3 60.06 -18.70 -4.22
CA PRO A 3 59.67 -19.68 -5.25
C PRO A 3 58.54 -20.63 -4.81
N GLN A 4 57.66 -21.14 -5.69
CA GLN A 4 57.77 -22.27 -6.64
C GLN A 4 58.20 -23.59 -5.96
N THR A 5 57.49 -24.69 -6.08
CA THR A 5 57.29 -25.70 -7.13
C THR A 5 56.64 -26.91 -6.45
N SER A 6 55.98 -27.87 -6.96
CA SER A 6 55.63 -28.55 -8.21
C SER A 6 54.97 -29.88 -7.82
N ALA A 7 53.88 -30.30 -8.39
CA ALA A 7 53.64 -31.32 -9.40
C ALA A 7 54.08 -32.77 -9.11
N THR A 8 53.16 -33.68 -9.28
CA THR A 8 53.16 -34.94 -10.08
C THR A 8 52.00 -35.83 -9.61
N ALA A 9 51.00 -36.17 -10.35
CA ALA A 9 50.82 -37.01 -11.54
C ALA A 9 50.81 -38.54 -11.29
N THR A 10 49.88 -39.18 -11.97
CA THR A 10 49.70 -40.60 -12.33
C THR A 10 48.82 -41.42 -11.37
N GLY A 11 47.86 -42.19 -11.83
CA GLY A 11 47.64 -42.87 -13.07
C GLY A 11 46.32 -43.60 -13.15
N ASN A 12 45.91 -43.80 -14.33
CA ASN A 12 45.01 -44.67 -15.03
C ASN A 12 44.53 -45.98 -14.36
N GLN A 13 43.22 -46.31 -14.56
CA GLN A 13 42.76 -47.45 -15.36
C GLN A 13 41.25 -47.54 -15.31
N SER A 14 40.59 -47.33 -16.42
CA SER A 14 39.74 -48.15 -17.30
C SER A 14 39.10 -49.39 -16.67
N THR A 15 37.76 -49.50 -16.79
CA THR A 15 37.10 -50.54 -17.60
C THR A 15 35.57 -50.47 -17.54
N GLN A 16 34.97 -50.51 -18.75
CA GLN A 16 33.77 -51.25 -19.24
C GLN A 16 32.38 -50.83 -18.75
N ALA A 17 31.66 -50.21 -19.66
CA ALA A 17 30.54 -50.71 -20.49
C ALA A 17 29.35 -51.33 -19.81
N ALA A 18 28.24 -50.63 -19.92
CA ALA A 18 26.82 -50.87 -20.11
C ALA A 18 26.21 -52.24 -19.77
N PRO A 19 24.92 -52.30 -19.38
CA PRO A 19 23.87 -52.13 -20.39
C PRO A 19 22.65 -51.33 -19.95
N VAL A 20 21.93 -50.83 -20.96
CA VAL A 20 20.57 -50.36 -21.09
C VAL A 20 19.57 -51.13 -20.20
N ALA A 21 18.80 -50.40 -19.43
CA ALA A 21 17.54 -50.87 -18.91
C ALA A 21 16.49 -49.77 -18.89
N ALA A 22 15.50 -50.00 -19.76
CA ALA A 22 14.06 -49.80 -19.66
C ALA A 22 13.52 -48.44 -19.11
N ALA A 23 12.79 -47.75 -19.96
CA ALA A 23 11.81 -46.74 -19.64
C ALA A 23 10.80 -47.24 -18.59
N PRO A 24 10.41 -46.43 -17.61
CA PRO A 24 9.24 -46.75 -16.79
C PRO A 24 7.95 -46.46 -17.54
N ALA A 25 7.07 -47.45 -17.42
CA ALA A 25 5.75 -47.56 -18.01
C ALA A 25 4.88 -46.32 -17.77
N GLN A 26 4.14 -45.96 -18.81
CA GLN A 26 2.95 -45.14 -18.74
C GLN A 26 1.95 -45.74 -17.74
N ALA A 27 1.72 -45.08 -16.65
CA ALA A 27 0.59 -45.36 -15.78
C ALA A 27 -0.69 -44.92 -16.50
N GLN A 28 -1.47 -45.86 -16.94
CA GLN A 28 -2.85 -45.71 -17.37
C GLN A 28 -3.67 -45.19 -16.19
N VAL A 29 -4.25 -44.02 -16.36
CA VAL A 29 -5.26 -43.45 -15.47
C VAL A 29 -6.57 -44.18 -15.73
N PRO A 30 -7.24 -44.76 -14.70
CA PRO A 30 -8.57 -45.31 -14.87
C PRO A 30 -9.56 -44.17 -15.08
N ALA A 31 -10.28 -44.24 -16.20
CA ALA A 31 -11.44 -43.41 -16.45
C ALA A 31 -12.58 -43.85 -15.52
N GLN A 32 -13.05 -42.91 -14.70
CA GLN A 32 -14.44 -42.68 -14.31
C GLN A 32 -14.46 -41.82 -13.03
N GLU A 33 -14.49 -40.52 -13.23
CA GLU A 33 -14.96 -39.62 -12.18
C GLU A 33 -16.04 -38.74 -12.78
N LYS A 34 -17.19 -38.73 -12.12
CA LYS A 34 -18.39 -37.99 -12.52
C LYS A 34 -18.06 -36.51 -12.76
N GLU A 35 -18.55 -36.00 -13.90
CA GLU A 35 -18.58 -34.55 -14.21
C GLU A 35 -19.06 -33.74 -13.00
N GLN A 36 -18.13 -33.17 -12.27
CA GLN A 36 -18.43 -32.04 -11.41
C GLN A 36 -18.56 -30.82 -12.31
N LYS A 37 -19.75 -30.23 -12.33
CA LYS A 37 -19.98 -28.92 -12.98
C LYS A 37 -18.86 -27.97 -12.60
N PRO A 38 -18.26 -27.24 -13.56
CA PRO A 38 -17.24 -26.25 -13.28
C PRO A 38 -17.80 -25.20 -12.30
N ALA A 39 -16.98 -24.83 -11.33
CA ALA A 39 -17.30 -23.74 -10.42
C ALA A 39 -17.68 -22.47 -11.21
N PRO A 40 -18.66 -21.69 -10.75
CA PRO A 40 -19.09 -20.51 -11.46
C PRO A 40 -17.90 -19.58 -11.72
N VAL A 41 -17.65 -19.30 -12.99
CA VAL A 41 -16.68 -18.29 -13.41
C VAL A 41 -17.22 -16.94 -12.95
N TYR A 42 -16.55 -16.36 -11.95
CA TYR A 42 -16.82 -14.97 -11.60
C TYR A 42 -16.29 -14.10 -12.74
N GLU A 43 -17.15 -13.41 -13.45
CA GLU A 43 -16.74 -12.30 -14.30
C GLU A 43 -16.06 -11.24 -13.41
N SER A 44 -14.75 -11.31 -13.30
CA SER A 44 -14.00 -10.18 -12.77
C SER A 44 -14.16 -9.04 -13.77
N ALA A 45 -14.59 -7.87 -13.29
CA ALA A 45 -14.56 -6.66 -14.11
C ALA A 45 -13.14 -6.55 -14.69
N THR A 46 -13.01 -6.74 -16.00
CA THR A 46 -11.75 -6.88 -16.69
C THR A 46 -10.92 -5.62 -16.45
N VAL A 47 -9.99 -5.66 -15.52
CA VAL A 47 -8.95 -4.66 -15.42
C VAL A 47 -8.08 -4.88 -16.63
N LEU A 48 -8.26 -4.07 -17.68
CA LEU A 48 -7.40 -4.01 -18.84
C LEU A 48 -5.99 -3.55 -18.41
N LYS A 49 -5.26 -4.41 -17.71
CA LYS A 49 -3.80 -4.33 -17.61
C LYS A 49 -3.23 -4.96 -18.88
N SER A 50 -3.48 -4.30 -20.00
CA SER A 50 -2.82 -4.62 -21.26
C SER A 50 -1.31 -4.46 -21.08
N ILE A 51 -0.56 -5.46 -21.55
CA ILE A 51 0.89 -5.41 -21.78
C ILE A 51 1.26 -4.26 -22.74
N THR A 52 0.32 -3.69 -23.45
CA THR A 52 0.45 -2.42 -24.15
C THR A 52 0.48 -1.31 -23.11
N ARG A 53 1.64 -0.75 -22.92
CA ARG A 53 2.05 0.32 -21.98
C ARG A 53 1.22 1.59 -22.17
N LEU A 54 -0.06 1.51 -21.82
CA LEU A 54 -1.01 2.62 -21.86
C LEU A 54 -0.83 3.45 -20.58
N VAL A 55 -0.53 4.72 -20.74
CA VAL A 55 -0.46 5.66 -19.62
C VAL A 55 -1.83 6.27 -19.41
N VAL A 56 -2.42 6.01 -18.26
CA VAL A 56 -3.74 6.54 -17.86
C VAL A 56 -3.54 7.75 -16.95
N VAL A 57 -4.20 8.85 -17.24
CA VAL A 57 -4.14 10.10 -16.48
C VAL A 57 -5.55 10.54 -16.12
N ASP A 58 -5.90 10.46 -14.84
CA ASP A 58 -7.17 10.96 -14.34
C ASP A 58 -7.04 12.44 -14.02
N VAL A 59 -7.90 13.25 -14.62
CA VAL A 59 -7.86 14.71 -14.57
C VAL A 59 -9.13 15.25 -13.92
N VAL A 60 -8.98 15.91 -12.78
CA VAL A 60 -10.04 16.67 -12.14
C VAL A 60 -10.02 18.08 -12.69
N ALA A 61 -11.10 18.54 -13.32
CA ALA A 61 -11.26 19.87 -13.85
C ALA A 61 -12.24 20.67 -13.00
N THR A 62 -11.82 21.84 -12.50
CA THR A 62 -12.64 22.70 -11.64
C THR A 62 -12.51 24.16 -12.05
N ASP A 63 -13.56 24.94 -11.84
CA ASP A 63 -13.58 26.38 -11.95
C ASP A 63 -14.07 27.05 -10.64
N LYS A 64 -14.56 28.27 -10.70
CA LYS A 64 -15.10 29.00 -9.55
C LYS A 64 -16.43 28.42 -9.06
N GLU A 65 -17.19 27.77 -9.93
CA GLU A 65 -18.52 27.21 -9.66
C GLU A 65 -18.44 25.73 -9.19
N GLY A 66 -17.32 25.06 -9.45
CA GLY A 66 -17.10 23.68 -8.99
C GLY A 66 -16.49 22.77 -10.05
N ALA A 67 -16.98 21.54 -10.18
CA ALA A 67 -16.52 20.60 -11.18
C ALA A 67 -17.01 20.96 -12.58
N VAL A 68 -16.10 21.03 -13.54
CA VAL A 68 -16.42 21.25 -14.96
C VAL A 68 -16.69 19.90 -15.62
N THR A 69 -17.91 19.70 -16.15
CA THR A 69 -18.41 18.39 -16.60
C THR A 69 -18.66 18.27 -18.10
N ASP A 70 -18.45 19.36 -18.85
CA ASP A 70 -18.84 19.49 -20.26
C ASP A 70 -17.64 19.56 -21.23
N LEU A 71 -16.41 19.25 -20.73
CA LEU A 71 -15.21 19.23 -21.57
C LEU A 71 -15.22 18.01 -22.50
N LYS A 72 -14.72 18.20 -23.71
CA LYS A 72 -14.57 17.18 -24.75
C LYS A 72 -13.08 16.79 -24.90
N GLN A 73 -12.82 15.69 -25.60
CA GLN A 73 -11.45 15.24 -25.87
C GLN A 73 -10.59 16.34 -26.51
N ASP A 74 -11.15 17.08 -27.45
CA ASP A 74 -10.43 18.12 -28.20
C ASP A 74 -10.10 19.38 -27.36
N ASP A 75 -10.72 19.51 -26.18
CA ASP A 75 -10.38 20.55 -25.21
C ASP A 75 -9.06 20.26 -24.48
N PHE A 76 -8.57 18.99 -24.53
CA PHE A 76 -7.38 18.57 -23.82
C PHE A 76 -6.19 18.34 -24.73
N SER A 77 -5.01 18.70 -24.27
CA SER A 77 -3.74 18.24 -24.83
C SER A 77 -2.84 17.68 -23.70
N ILE A 78 -2.14 16.60 -24.00
CA ILE A 78 -1.21 15.93 -23.08
C ILE A 78 0.19 16.06 -23.65
N LEU A 79 1.13 16.47 -22.80
CA LEU A 79 2.55 16.49 -23.12
C LEU A 79 3.30 15.56 -22.16
N GLU A 80 4.18 14.71 -22.70
CA GLU A 80 5.14 13.91 -21.94
C GLU A 80 6.54 14.48 -22.21
N ASP A 81 7.22 14.90 -21.16
CA ASP A 81 8.55 15.56 -21.24
C ASP A 81 8.57 16.70 -22.30
N GLY A 82 7.48 17.45 -22.40
CA GLY A 82 7.31 18.55 -23.34
C GLY A 82 6.89 18.16 -24.77
N LYS A 83 6.76 16.87 -25.08
CA LYS A 83 6.29 16.37 -26.38
C LYS A 83 4.81 16.01 -26.30
N GLU A 84 4.04 16.51 -27.26
CA GLU A 84 2.61 16.21 -27.36
C GLU A 84 2.35 14.74 -27.62
N GLN A 85 1.36 14.17 -26.91
CA GLN A 85 0.96 12.78 -27.02
C GLN A 85 -0.48 12.69 -27.52
N LYS A 86 -0.75 11.75 -28.42
CA LYS A 86 -2.10 11.54 -28.95
C LYS A 86 -2.99 10.83 -27.95
N ILE A 87 -4.06 11.48 -27.49
CA ILE A 87 -5.09 10.87 -26.64
C ILE A 87 -5.75 9.74 -27.40
N ARG A 88 -5.78 8.54 -26.82
CA ARG A 88 -6.37 7.33 -27.40
C ARG A 88 -7.64 6.90 -26.70
N VAL A 89 -7.74 7.22 -25.41
CA VAL A 89 -8.93 6.96 -24.60
C VAL A 89 -9.32 8.26 -23.93
N PHE A 90 -10.58 8.60 -24.04
CA PHE A 90 -11.22 9.70 -23.36
C PHE A 90 -12.51 9.20 -22.74
N ASN A 91 -12.65 9.35 -21.44
CA ASN A 91 -13.86 8.96 -20.72
C ASN A 91 -14.15 10.00 -19.63
N PHE A 92 -15.41 10.36 -19.47
CA PHE A 92 -15.88 11.23 -18.39
C PHE A 92 -16.54 10.37 -17.32
N GLN A 93 -16.08 10.51 -16.09
CA GLN A 93 -16.60 9.81 -14.92
C GLN A 93 -17.28 10.82 -13.99
N GLN A 94 -18.52 10.52 -13.62
CA GLN A 94 -19.25 11.25 -12.59
C GLN A 94 -19.97 10.25 -11.67
N PRO A 95 -20.28 10.63 -10.43
CA PRO A 95 -21.08 9.78 -9.56
C PRO A 95 -22.40 9.47 -10.25
N HIS A 96 -22.62 8.21 -10.58
CA HIS A 96 -23.97 7.77 -10.94
C HIS A 96 -24.68 7.51 -9.63
N ALA A 97 -25.84 8.15 -9.44
CA ALA A 97 -26.82 7.64 -8.51
C ALA A 97 -27.17 6.23 -9.03
N ASN A 98 -26.59 5.20 -8.44
CA ASN A 98 -27.02 3.84 -8.72
C ASN A 98 -28.52 3.80 -8.44
N PRO A 99 -29.37 3.32 -9.36
CA PRO A 99 -30.77 3.12 -9.03
C PRO A 99 -30.85 2.29 -7.74
N PRO A 100 -31.73 2.62 -6.80
CA PRO A 100 -31.92 1.83 -5.60
C PRO A 100 -32.16 0.36 -6.01
N GLY A 101 -31.26 -0.54 -5.67
CA GLY A 101 -31.34 -1.96 -6.03
C GLY A 101 -30.28 -2.49 -7.00
N THR A 102 -29.44 -1.65 -7.65
CA THR A 102 -28.17 -2.08 -8.24
C THR A 102 -27.05 -1.97 -7.21
N ALA A 103 -27.32 -2.42 -5.98
CA ALA A 103 -26.27 -2.78 -5.05
C ALA A 103 -25.21 -3.58 -5.82
N ALA A 104 -23.94 -3.32 -5.52
CA ALA A 104 -22.82 -4.16 -5.91
C ALA A 104 -23.34 -5.56 -6.17
N VAL A 105 -23.14 -6.10 -7.39
CA VAL A 105 -23.60 -7.46 -7.75
C VAL A 105 -23.38 -8.26 -6.50
N ALA A 106 -24.49 -8.60 -5.82
CA ALA A 106 -24.43 -9.27 -4.54
C ALA A 106 -23.63 -10.53 -4.85
N ALA A 107 -22.34 -10.47 -4.55
CA ALA A 107 -21.43 -11.54 -4.84
C ALA A 107 -22.06 -12.72 -4.14
N SER A 108 -22.65 -13.62 -4.92
CA SER A 108 -23.27 -14.82 -4.41
C SER A 108 -22.24 -15.39 -3.45
N ARG A 109 -22.66 -15.65 -2.20
CA ARG A 109 -21.75 -16.11 -1.16
C ARG A 109 -20.87 -17.21 -1.79
N PRO A 110 -19.54 -17.05 -1.80
CA PRO A 110 -18.69 -18.02 -2.46
C PRO A 110 -19.01 -19.40 -1.89
N PRO A 111 -18.86 -20.47 -2.69
CA PRO A 111 -19.02 -21.84 -2.20
C PRO A 111 -18.20 -22.06 -0.94
N GLU A 112 -18.64 -23.00 -0.10
CA GLU A 112 -17.94 -23.33 1.13
C GLU A 112 -16.46 -23.65 0.84
N ASN A 113 -15.54 -23.12 1.65
CA ASN A 113 -14.08 -23.25 1.50
C ASN A 113 -13.45 -22.59 0.25
N VAL A 114 -14.18 -21.76 -0.48
CA VAL A 114 -13.63 -20.94 -1.57
C VAL A 114 -13.41 -19.52 -1.08
N TYR A 115 -12.19 -19.04 -1.25
CA TYR A 115 -11.75 -17.70 -0.85
C TYR A 115 -11.23 -16.94 -2.07
N SER A 116 -11.54 -15.67 -2.17
CA SER A 116 -11.14 -14.82 -3.30
C SER A 116 -10.59 -13.50 -2.83
N ASN A 117 -9.66 -12.93 -3.59
CA ASN A 117 -9.21 -11.55 -3.46
C ASN A 117 -9.65 -10.65 -4.62
N ALA A 118 -10.54 -11.12 -5.47
CA ALA A 118 -11.07 -10.33 -6.57
C ALA A 118 -11.77 -9.06 -6.06
N ALA A 119 -11.59 -7.95 -6.79
CA ALA A 119 -12.22 -6.68 -6.49
C ALA A 119 -13.75 -6.79 -6.56
N ARG A 120 -14.44 -6.30 -5.52
CA ARG A 120 -15.91 -6.44 -5.38
C ARG A 120 -16.69 -5.28 -5.99
N PHE A 121 -16.03 -4.20 -6.40
CA PHE A 121 -16.66 -2.99 -6.92
C PHE A 121 -16.31 -2.79 -8.38
N SER A 122 -17.29 -2.34 -9.16
CA SER A 122 -17.12 -2.04 -10.58
C SER A 122 -16.41 -0.71 -10.81
N ALA A 123 -15.93 -0.49 -12.04
CA ALA A 123 -15.24 0.73 -12.46
C ALA A 123 -16.09 2.01 -12.40
N SER A 124 -17.39 1.90 -12.17
CA SER A 124 -18.33 3.03 -12.26
C SER A 124 -18.39 3.92 -11.01
N SER A 125 -17.72 3.55 -9.92
CA SER A 125 -17.75 4.30 -8.65
C SER A 125 -16.33 4.66 -8.21
N ALA A 126 -16.10 5.93 -7.90
CA ALA A 126 -14.86 6.34 -7.23
C ALA A 126 -14.84 5.74 -5.81
N LEU A 127 -13.77 5.02 -5.48
CA LEU A 127 -13.57 4.44 -4.17
C LEU A 127 -12.88 5.43 -3.24
N ASN A 128 -13.41 5.59 -2.04
CA ASN A 128 -12.89 6.53 -1.06
C ASN A 128 -12.33 5.79 0.15
N ILE A 129 -11.15 6.17 0.58
CA ILE A 129 -10.45 5.56 1.70
C ILE A 129 -10.19 6.65 2.76
N LEU A 130 -10.72 6.48 3.95
CA LEU A 130 -10.40 7.30 5.11
C LEU A 130 -9.27 6.62 5.88
N LEU A 131 -8.09 7.23 5.92
CA LEU A 131 -6.94 6.78 6.69
C LEU A 131 -6.75 7.69 7.90
N LEU A 132 -7.03 7.15 9.09
CA LEU A 132 -6.83 7.80 10.37
C LEU A 132 -5.43 7.48 10.88
N ASP A 133 -4.59 8.48 10.98
CA ASP A 133 -3.19 8.30 11.37
C ASP A 133 -3.00 8.54 12.87
N ALA A 134 -3.20 7.52 13.67
CA ALA A 134 -2.95 7.56 15.11
C ALA A 134 -1.45 7.43 15.47
N LEU A 135 -0.61 7.02 14.51
CA LEU A 135 0.84 6.96 14.70
C LEU A 135 1.46 8.34 14.81
N ASN A 136 0.99 9.28 13.96
CA ASN A 136 1.54 10.62 13.81
C ASN A 136 0.61 11.72 14.35
N THR A 137 -0.46 11.37 15.05
CA THR A 137 -1.46 12.31 15.60
C THR A 137 -1.62 12.09 17.10
N ASN A 138 -1.55 13.15 17.89
CA ASN A 138 -1.72 13.08 19.35
C ASN A 138 -3.18 12.78 19.76
N LEU A 139 -3.40 12.37 21.01
CA LEU A 139 -4.71 11.94 21.50
C LEU A 139 -5.83 13.01 21.35
N PRO A 140 -5.62 14.27 21.70
CA PRO A 140 -6.64 15.32 21.54
C PRO A 140 -7.07 15.48 20.09
N HIS A 141 -6.12 15.51 19.15
CA HIS A 141 -6.42 15.64 17.73
C HIS A 141 -7.06 14.37 17.16
N GLN A 142 -6.68 13.17 17.61
CA GLN A 142 -7.38 11.93 17.23
C GLN A 142 -8.87 11.97 17.64
N ALA A 143 -9.17 12.45 18.84
CA ALA A 143 -10.54 12.60 19.31
C ALA A 143 -11.31 13.61 18.45
N TYR A 144 -10.69 14.74 18.15
CA TYR A 144 -11.26 15.77 17.28
C TYR A 144 -11.55 15.25 15.87
N VAL A 145 -10.58 14.57 15.24
CA VAL A 145 -10.73 13.96 13.92
C VAL A 145 -11.87 12.94 13.90
N ARG A 146 -11.98 12.09 14.92
CA ARG A 146 -13.08 11.14 15.04
C ARG A 146 -14.44 11.84 15.04
N ASP A 147 -14.58 12.91 15.82
CA ASP A 147 -15.83 13.66 15.93
C ASP A 147 -16.18 14.38 14.60
N GLN A 148 -15.18 14.92 13.89
CA GLN A 148 -15.35 15.51 12.57
C GLN A 148 -15.74 14.47 11.52
N MET A 149 -15.14 13.27 11.57
CA MET A 149 -15.51 12.16 10.71
C MET A 149 -16.96 11.73 10.93
N ILE A 150 -17.42 11.63 12.19
CA ILE A 150 -18.83 11.33 12.51
C ILE A 150 -19.75 12.38 11.90
N ARG A 151 -19.42 13.68 12.01
CA ARG A 151 -20.19 14.78 11.40
C ARG A 151 -20.27 14.67 9.88
N TYR A 152 -19.17 14.27 9.23
CA TYR A 152 -19.18 14.01 7.79
C TYR A 152 -20.14 12.85 7.46
N LEU A 153 -20.02 11.72 8.16
CA LEU A 153 -20.81 10.51 7.92
C LEU A 153 -22.31 10.70 8.21
N GLU A 154 -22.68 11.69 9.04
CA GLU A 154 -24.08 12.07 9.26
C GLU A 154 -24.75 12.74 8.06
N LYS A 155 -23.93 13.32 7.18
CA LYS A 155 -24.35 14.09 6.00
C LYS A 155 -23.84 13.46 4.69
N MET A 156 -23.31 12.25 4.76
CA MET A 156 -22.73 11.56 3.62
C MET A 156 -23.84 11.20 2.60
N PRO A 157 -23.66 11.52 1.31
CA PRO A 157 -24.55 11.07 0.26
C PRO A 157 -24.54 9.54 0.12
N GLU A 158 -25.68 8.96 -0.23
CA GLU A 158 -25.78 7.53 -0.55
C GLU A 158 -24.99 7.16 -1.83
N GLY A 159 -24.59 5.90 -1.94
CA GLY A 159 -23.91 5.38 -3.13
C GLY A 159 -22.45 5.75 -3.26
N GLN A 160 -21.81 6.26 -2.21
CA GLN A 160 -20.39 6.55 -2.17
C GLN A 160 -19.64 5.49 -1.34
N PRO A 161 -18.97 4.51 -1.96
CA PRO A 161 -18.23 3.50 -1.20
C PRO A 161 -17.07 4.12 -0.41
N VAL A 162 -17.03 3.85 0.90
CA VAL A 162 -15.98 4.31 1.81
C VAL A 162 -15.42 3.13 2.58
N ALA A 163 -14.09 2.99 2.59
CA ALA A 163 -13.36 2.11 3.50
C ALA A 163 -12.67 2.94 4.58
N VAL A 164 -12.54 2.38 5.79
CA VAL A 164 -11.90 3.05 6.91
C VAL A 164 -10.71 2.25 7.39
N TYR A 165 -9.54 2.87 7.37
CA TYR A 165 -8.28 2.34 7.89
C TYR A 165 -7.79 3.17 9.07
N MET A 166 -7.04 2.54 9.95
CA MET A 166 -6.31 3.19 11.04
C MET A 166 -4.85 2.78 11.00
N LEU A 167 -3.96 3.76 11.04
CA LEU A 167 -2.52 3.57 11.17
C LEU A 167 -2.11 3.82 12.63
N SER A 168 -1.54 2.81 13.24
CA SER A 168 -0.77 2.89 14.49
C SER A 168 0.65 2.37 14.22
N THR A 169 1.21 1.53 15.05
CA THR A 169 2.42 0.75 14.69
C THR A 169 2.15 -0.30 13.61
N LYS A 170 0.88 -0.51 13.26
CA LYS A 170 0.42 -1.33 12.15
C LYS A 170 -0.78 -0.68 11.45
N LEU A 171 -0.95 -1.00 10.16
CA LEU A 171 -2.14 -0.63 9.41
C LEU A 171 -3.27 -1.62 9.70
N THR A 172 -4.43 -1.11 10.08
CA THR A 172 -5.60 -1.93 10.39
C THR A 172 -6.79 -1.48 9.55
N LEU A 173 -7.43 -2.43 8.86
CA LEU A 173 -8.71 -2.21 8.20
C LEU A 173 -9.83 -2.28 9.24
N LEU A 174 -10.46 -1.14 9.54
CA LEU A 174 -11.58 -1.06 10.47
C LEU A 174 -12.91 -1.41 9.81
N GLN A 175 -13.07 -0.99 8.55
CA GLN A 175 -14.24 -1.27 7.72
C GLN A 175 -13.82 -1.35 6.25
N ASP A 176 -14.18 -2.46 5.61
CA ASP A 176 -14.07 -2.60 4.15
C ASP A 176 -15.13 -1.71 3.46
N PHE A 177 -14.97 -1.51 2.16
CA PHE A 177 -15.83 -0.62 1.39
C PHE A 177 -17.31 -0.91 1.64
N THR A 178 -18.03 0.13 2.02
CA THR A 178 -19.48 0.15 2.18
C THR A 178 -20.00 1.55 1.86
N ASP A 179 -21.20 1.65 1.30
CA ASP A 179 -21.95 2.87 1.07
C ASP A 179 -23.04 3.10 2.12
N ASP A 180 -23.12 2.22 3.14
CA ASP A 180 -24.05 2.34 4.27
C ASP A 180 -23.51 3.30 5.35
N PRO A 181 -24.07 4.51 5.47
CA PRO A 181 -23.62 5.49 6.47
C PRO A 181 -23.80 5.00 7.92
N ALA A 182 -24.78 4.11 8.19
CA ALA A 182 -25.02 3.60 9.54
C ALA A 182 -23.89 2.67 9.99
N VAL A 183 -23.40 1.80 9.10
CA VAL A 183 -22.25 0.94 9.34
C VAL A 183 -21.01 1.78 9.59
N LEU A 184 -20.71 2.75 8.72
CA LEU A 184 -19.57 3.64 8.84
C LEU A 184 -19.60 4.46 10.14
N LYS A 185 -20.77 5.01 10.50
CA LYS A 185 -20.98 5.76 11.74
C LYS A 185 -20.75 4.89 12.98
N LYS A 186 -21.22 3.63 12.96
CA LYS A 186 -20.97 2.67 14.05
C LYS A 186 -19.47 2.41 14.21
N VAL A 187 -18.76 2.21 13.11
CA VAL A 187 -17.30 2.03 13.11
C VAL A 187 -16.60 3.27 13.66
N ALA A 188 -16.93 4.47 13.15
CA ALA A 188 -16.35 5.72 13.60
C ALA A 188 -16.52 5.94 15.11
N LYS A 189 -17.72 5.68 15.66
CA LYS A 189 -17.96 5.74 17.10
C LYS A 189 -17.18 4.71 17.89
N GLY A 190 -16.84 3.58 17.30
CA GLY A 190 -16.06 2.51 17.90
C GLY A 190 -14.55 2.76 17.89
N ILE A 191 -14.05 3.77 17.17
CA ILE A 191 -12.62 4.09 17.10
C ILE A 191 -12.14 4.56 18.47
N LYS A 192 -11.19 3.81 19.00
CA LYS A 192 -10.49 4.18 20.24
C LYS A 192 -9.24 4.97 19.89
N THR A 193 -9.02 6.07 20.60
CA THR A 193 -7.74 6.78 20.51
C THR A 193 -6.61 5.90 21.03
N SER A 194 -5.45 5.98 20.41
CA SER A 194 -4.28 5.16 20.71
C SER A 194 -3.06 6.03 20.97
N VAL A 195 -2.37 5.78 22.07
CA VAL A 195 -1.09 6.43 22.36
C VAL A 195 -0.02 5.83 21.46
N SER A 196 0.65 6.67 20.68
CA SER A 196 1.83 6.24 19.93
C SER A 196 3.07 6.26 20.82
N PRO A 197 3.76 5.13 21.02
CA PRO A 197 4.99 5.10 21.80
C PRO A 197 6.16 5.80 21.09
N LEU A 198 5.96 6.22 19.83
CA LEU A 198 6.96 6.88 19.01
C LEU A 198 6.76 8.40 18.90
N GLN A 199 5.82 8.96 19.66
CA GLN A 199 5.63 10.40 19.78
C GLN A 199 6.22 10.91 21.09
N ASP A 200 6.81 12.10 21.07
CA ASP A 200 7.38 12.72 22.28
C ASP A 200 6.33 13.11 23.30
N ASN A 201 5.19 13.62 22.80
CA ASN A 201 4.09 14.06 23.62
C ASN A 201 2.74 13.55 23.08
N PRO A 202 2.49 12.24 23.17
CA PRO A 202 1.29 11.64 22.58
C PRO A 202 -0.01 12.05 23.29
N ALA A 203 0.07 12.51 24.52
CA ALA A 203 -1.10 12.97 25.29
C ALA A 203 -1.51 14.40 24.92
N GLY A 204 -0.63 15.16 24.25
CA GLY A 204 -0.77 16.60 24.07
C GLY A 204 -0.46 17.36 25.39
N GLY A 205 -0.14 18.61 25.28
CA GLY A 205 0.24 19.46 26.41
C GLY A 205 1.73 19.85 26.37
N PRO A 206 2.24 20.48 27.44
CA PRO A 206 3.62 20.93 27.46
C PRO A 206 4.61 19.76 27.48
N ASP A 207 5.76 19.99 26.89
CA ASP A 207 6.87 19.04 26.94
C ASP A 207 7.31 18.74 28.38
N THR A 208 7.62 17.49 28.65
CA THR A 208 8.18 17.10 29.96
C THR A 208 9.58 17.68 30.11
N GLU A 209 9.79 18.50 31.14
CA GLU A 209 11.10 19.05 31.47
C GLU A 209 12.07 17.93 31.86
N LEU A 210 13.22 17.86 31.19
CA LEU A 210 14.30 16.90 31.49
C LEU A 210 15.18 17.36 32.64
N LEU A 211 15.21 18.67 32.90
CA LEU A 211 15.94 19.29 34.03
C LEU A 211 14.99 20.16 34.85
N PRO A 212 15.19 20.25 36.14
CA PRO A 212 14.41 21.16 37.00
C PRO A 212 14.49 22.60 36.52
N ALA A 213 13.39 23.32 36.68
CA ALA A 213 13.23 24.70 36.23
C ALA A 213 14.40 25.59 36.67
N GLY A 214 15.07 26.22 35.72
CA GLY A 214 16.14 27.18 35.91
C GLY A 214 17.53 26.59 36.26
N PHE A 215 17.69 25.26 36.45
CA PHE A 215 18.98 24.67 36.78
C PHE A 215 20.05 24.90 35.73
N ALA A 216 19.69 24.77 34.47
CA ALA A 216 20.59 25.05 33.33
C ALA A 216 20.91 26.55 33.22
N ASP A 217 19.94 27.44 33.47
CA ASP A 217 20.13 28.90 33.42
C ASP A 217 20.97 29.42 34.62
N ALA A 218 20.89 28.76 35.75
CA ALA A 218 21.67 29.08 36.97
C ALA A 218 23.09 28.48 36.96
N GLY A 219 23.45 27.70 35.91
CA GLY A 219 24.76 27.04 35.84
C GLY A 219 24.95 25.90 36.86
N LEU A 220 23.84 25.40 37.44
CA LEU A 220 23.88 24.28 38.40
C LEU A 220 24.17 22.94 37.70
N VAL A 221 24.02 22.87 36.39
CA VAL A 221 24.38 21.75 35.55
C VAL A 221 25.49 22.19 34.59
N PRO A 222 26.62 21.46 34.49
CA PRO A 222 27.70 21.79 33.58
C PRO A 222 27.21 21.90 32.11
N ALA A 223 27.69 22.90 31.37
CA ALA A 223 27.26 23.15 29.97
C ALA A 223 27.49 21.93 29.07
N GLN A 224 28.60 21.18 29.28
CA GLN A 224 28.87 19.93 28.56
C GLN A 224 27.82 18.86 28.81
N MET A 225 27.28 18.77 30.03
CA MET A 225 26.21 17.82 30.36
C MET A 225 24.90 18.21 29.67
N VAL A 226 24.55 19.50 29.68
CA VAL A 226 23.37 20.00 28.96
C VAL A 226 23.50 19.72 27.47
N SER A 227 24.68 19.96 26.88
CA SER A 227 24.96 19.67 25.45
C SER A 227 24.87 18.17 25.13
N ALA A 228 25.40 17.30 25.99
CA ALA A 228 25.28 15.83 25.84
C ALA A 228 23.82 15.36 25.92
N MET A 229 23.03 15.92 26.86
CA MET A 229 21.59 15.64 26.93
C MET A 229 20.84 16.10 25.69
N GLN A 230 21.19 17.27 25.15
CA GLN A 230 20.59 17.78 23.90
C GLN A 230 20.89 16.85 22.72
N SER A 231 22.16 16.40 22.58
CA SER A 231 22.55 15.48 21.50
C SER A 231 21.84 14.13 21.62
N PHE A 232 21.75 13.58 22.84
CA PHE A 232 21.02 12.32 23.10
C PHE A 232 19.52 12.44 22.75
N GLU A 233 18.89 13.54 23.17
CA GLU A 233 17.48 13.80 22.89
C GLU A 233 17.23 13.95 21.39
N GLN A 234 18.10 14.64 20.68
CA GLN A 234 18.03 14.78 19.24
C GLN A 234 18.16 13.43 18.52
N GLU A 235 19.08 12.57 18.95
CA GLU A 235 19.24 11.24 18.39
C GLU A 235 18.00 10.36 18.65
N ARG A 236 17.43 10.42 19.85
CA ARG A 236 16.20 9.73 20.22
C ARG A 236 15.02 10.14 19.35
N VAL A 237 14.80 11.46 19.21
CA VAL A 237 13.73 12.02 18.37
C VAL A 237 13.91 11.61 16.89
N SER A 238 15.16 11.66 16.41
CA SER A 238 15.49 11.24 15.06
C SER A 238 15.15 9.78 14.82
N PHE A 239 15.54 8.89 15.73
CA PHE A 239 15.23 7.46 15.66
C PHE A 239 13.72 7.18 15.66
N GLN A 240 12.96 7.82 16.55
CA GLN A 240 11.51 7.70 16.60
C GLN A 240 10.86 8.19 15.31
N THR A 241 11.37 9.26 14.73
CA THR A 241 10.89 9.80 13.46
C THR A 241 11.17 8.86 12.29
N ASP A 242 12.35 8.23 12.24
CA ASP A 242 12.69 7.19 11.25
C ASP A 242 11.70 6.01 11.30
N LEU A 243 11.38 5.55 12.51
CA LEU A 243 10.42 4.46 12.68
C LEU A 243 9.02 4.86 12.24
N ARG A 244 8.54 6.05 12.65
CA ARG A 244 7.23 6.56 12.24
C ARG A 244 7.13 6.69 10.73
N LEU A 245 8.17 7.23 10.09
CA LEU A 245 8.22 7.33 8.63
C LEU A 245 8.14 5.95 7.97
N THR A 246 8.96 5.01 8.43
CA THR A 246 8.98 3.65 7.89
C THR A 246 7.62 2.98 7.99
N TYR A 247 6.94 3.06 9.14
CA TYR A 247 5.60 2.51 9.31
C TYR A 247 4.58 3.21 8.41
N THR A 248 4.67 4.54 8.27
CA THR A 248 3.75 5.32 7.42
C THR A 248 3.92 4.94 5.95
N LEU A 249 5.15 4.89 5.42
CA LEU A 249 5.41 4.54 4.02
C LEU A 249 5.01 3.09 3.71
N ASN A 250 5.29 2.16 4.64
CA ASN A 250 4.84 0.77 4.52
C ASN A 250 3.31 0.66 4.49
N ALA A 251 2.60 1.46 5.29
CA ALA A 251 1.15 1.50 5.29
C ALA A 251 0.60 2.02 3.95
N LEU A 252 1.14 3.13 3.42
CA LEU A 252 0.73 3.69 2.13
C LEU A 252 0.96 2.69 0.98
N THR A 253 2.12 2.04 0.95
CA THR A 253 2.42 1.00 -0.03
C THR A 253 1.50 -0.23 0.11
N SER A 254 1.14 -0.60 1.35
CA SER A 254 0.19 -1.70 1.61
C SER A 254 -1.22 -1.35 1.12
N ILE A 255 -1.68 -0.11 1.31
CA ILE A 255 -2.95 0.39 0.76
C ILE A 255 -2.90 0.36 -0.77
N ALA A 256 -1.80 0.81 -1.38
CA ALA A 256 -1.63 0.77 -2.83
C ALA A 256 -1.77 -0.66 -3.39
N ARG A 257 -1.12 -1.64 -2.75
CA ARG A 257 -1.24 -3.07 -3.12
C ARG A 257 -2.66 -3.60 -2.91
N ALA A 258 -3.30 -3.24 -1.80
CA ALA A 258 -4.67 -3.66 -1.53
C ALA A 258 -5.65 -3.19 -2.60
N LEU A 259 -5.40 -2.03 -3.19
CA LEU A 259 -6.32 -1.38 -4.12
C LEU A 259 -5.88 -1.47 -5.59
N SER A 260 -4.74 -2.07 -5.88
CA SER A 260 -4.19 -2.12 -7.25
C SER A 260 -5.06 -2.92 -8.24
N GLY A 261 -5.86 -3.88 -7.74
CA GLY A 261 -6.82 -4.66 -8.54
C GLY A 261 -8.17 -3.98 -8.75
N TYR A 262 -8.48 -2.92 -8.02
CA TYR A 262 -9.71 -2.19 -8.24
C TYR A 262 -9.56 -1.24 -9.43
N PRO A 263 -10.52 -1.23 -10.37
CA PRO A 263 -10.48 -0.32 -11.52
C PRO A 263 -10.79 1.13 -11.12
N GLY A 264 -10.37 2.08 -11.96
CA GLY A 264 -10.67 3.50 -11.82
C GLY A 264 -9.90 4.22 -10.71
N ARG A 265 -10.21 5.51 -10.55
CA ARG A 265 -9.59 6.40 -9.57
C ARG A 265 -10.04 6.07 -8.15
N LYS A 266 -9.09 6.10 -7.23
CA LYS A 266 -9.32 5.95 -5.78
C LYS A 266 -8.84 7.20 -5.05
N ASN A 267 -9.57 7.63 -4.02
CA ASN A 267 -9.26 8.82 -3.24
C ASN A 267 -8.81 8.38 -1.84
N LEU A 268 -7.55 8.61 -1.50
CA LEU A 268 -7.02 8.36 -0.17
C LEU A 268 -7.05 9.66 0.64
N ILE A 269 -8.02 9.78 1.51
CA ILE A 269 -8.16 10.88 2.46
C ILE A 269 -7.35 10.52 3.70
N TRP A 270 -6.13 11.06 3.80
CA TRP A 270 -5.19 10.78 4.87
C TRP A 270 -5.19 11.90 5.89
N ILE A 271 -5.66 11.60 7.12
CA ILE A 271 -5.81 12.57 8.19
C ILE A 271 -4.69 12.36 9.19
N SER A 272 -3.76 13.30 9.27
CA SER A 272 -2.53 13.21 10.06
C SER A 272 -2.08 14.56 10.58
N GLU A 273 -1.41 14.59 11.73
CA GLU A 273 -0.82 15.81 12.30
C GLU A 273 0.58 16.08 11.75
N ALA A 274 1.34 15.05 11.43
CA ALA A 274 2.72 15.18 10.99
C ALA A 274 3.08 14.16 9.90
N PHE A 275 3.88 14.62 8.95
CA PHE A 275 4.55 13.77 7.97
C PHE A 275 5.96 14.32 7.71
N PRO A 276 7.00 13.69 8.25
CA PRO A 276 8.36 14.19 8.11
C PRO A 276 8.91 13.90 6.71
N LEU A 277 9.09 14.93 5.88
CA LEU A 277 9.79 14.81 4.58
C LEU A 277 11.29 14.86 4.71
N SER A 278 11.79 15.69 5.62
CA SER A 278 13.20 15.79 5.94
C SER A 278 13.34 16.14 7.42
N ILE A 279 14.32 15.58 8.08
CA ILE A 279 14.79 16.09 9.36
C ILE A 279 15.94 17.04 8.99
N ASP A 280 15.67 18.35 8.96
CA ASP A 280 16.75 19.29 9.05
C ASP A 280 17.25 19.26 10.50
N PRO A 281 18.52 18.97 10.72
CA PRO A 281 19.09 19.12 12.05
C PRO A 281 18.91 20.60 12.42
N ASN A 282 18.40 20.84 13.61
CA ASN A 282 18.31 22.19 14.15
C ASN A 282 19.73 22.78 14.13
N LEU A 283 20.04 23.60 13.14
CA LEU A 283 21.36 24.18 12.87
C LEU A 283 21.98 24.90 14.09
N GLU A 284 21.14 25.21 15.11
CA GLU A 284 21.58 25.86 16.35
C GLU A 284 22.13 24.87 17.42
N LEU A 285 21.96 23.57 17.24
CA LEU A 285 22.27 22.60 18.32
C LEU A 285 23.57 21.81 18.13
N THR A 286 24.17 21.82 16.95
CA THR A 286 25.40 21.05 16.71
C THR A 286 26.39 21.81 15.84
N GLY A 287 27.61 22.03 16.36
CA GLY A 287 28.76 22.50 15.57
C GLY A 287 29.26 21.47 14.54
N ASP A 288 28.56 20.35 14.38
CA ASP A 288 28.89 19.27 13.45
C ASP A 288 27.76 19.12 12.43
N THR A 289 27.90 19.81 11.31
CA THR A 289 26.91 19.97 10.23
C THR A 289 26.59 18.67 9.48
N PHE A 290 27.22 17.55 9.77
CA PHE A 290 27.10 16.31 9.01
C PHE A 290 26.37 15.16 9.73
N ALA A 291 26.18 15.25 11.04
CA ALA A 291 25.72 14.09 11.82
C ALA A 291 24.19 13.84 11.82
N GLY A 292 23.37 14.61 11.13
CA GLY A 292 21.92 14.47 11.30
C GLY A 292 21.04 14.74 10.07
N THR A 293 21.59 15.04 8.90
CA THR A 293 20.76 15.33 7.72
C THR A 293 20.28 14.02 7.10
N ARG A 294 19.03 13.63 7.38
CA ARG A 294 18.38 12.48 6.77
C ARG A 294 17.42 12.94 5.68
N ASN A 295 17.62 12.45 4.47
CA ASN A 295 16.75 12.74 3.34
C ASN A 295 15.87 11.53 3.00
N TYR A 296 14.58 11.64 3.25
CA TYR A 296 13.59 10.61 2.95
C TYR A 296 12.91 10.78 1.58
N GLY A 297 13.33 11.77 0.80
CA GLY A 297 12.75 12.05 -0.52
C GLY A 297 12.61 10.82 -1.42
N PRO A 298 13.65 9.95 -1.55
CA PRO A 298 13.55 8.73 -2.37
C PRO A 298 12.47 7.76 -1.90
N GLN A 299 12.35 7.51 -0.59
CA GLN A 299 11.36 6.59 -0.03
C GLN A 299 9.93 7.14 -0.18
N ILE A 300 9.76 8.43 -0.01
CA ILE A 300 8.48 9.12 -0.22
C ILE A 300 8.08 9.07 -1.69
N ALA A 301 9.04 9.28 -2.60
CA ALA A 301 8.81 9.15 -4.03
C ALA A 301 8.34 7.73 -4.39
N GLU A 302 8.99 6.68 -3.86
CA GLU A 302 8.62 5.28 -4.08
C GLU A 302 7.21 4.97 -3.58
N ALA A 303 6.82 5.47 -2.41
CA ALA A 303 5.47 5.32 -1.90
C ALA A 303 4.44 6.05 -2.77
N ALA A 304 4.76 7.27 -3.22
CA ALA A 304 3.92 8.04 -4.14
C ALA A 304 3.74 7.31 -5.48
N ASP A 305 4.80 6.70 -6.01
CA ASP A 305 4.74 5.93 -7.25
C ASP A 305 3.84 4.69 -7.11
N SER A 306 3.94 3.99 -5.98
CA SER A 306 3.05 2.86 -5.69
C SER A 306 1.58 3.27 -5.66
N LEU A 307 1.28 4.45 -5.11
CA LEU A 307 -0.08 5.03 -5.12
C LEU A 307 -0.52 5.42 -6.54
N ILE A 308 0.39 6.03 -7.33
CA ILE A 308 0.13 6.41 -8.72
C ILE A 308 -0.19 5.18 -9.58
N ASP A 309 0.59 4.12 -9.43
CA ASP A 309 0.40 2.85 -10.17
C ASP A 309 -0.94 2.19 -9.82
N ALA A 310 -1.38 2.34 -8.57
CA ALA A 310 -2.70 1.90 -8.13
C ALA A 310 -3.83 2.90 -8.45
N GLN A 311 -3.58 3.99 -9.19
CA GLN A 311 -4.54 5.06 -9.50
C GLN A 311 -5.15 5.70 -8.24
N ILE A 312 -4.34 5.88 -7.20
CA ILE A 312 -4.76 6.49 -5.93
C ILE A 312 -4.30 7.96 -5.91
N ALA A 313 -5.26 8.86 -5.78
CA ALA A 313 -4.99 10.27 -5.51
C ALA A 313 -5.04 10.54 -4.00
N MET A 314 -4.03 11.20 -3.48
CA MET A 314 -3.91 11.48 -2.05
C MET A 314 -4.49 12.85 -1.70
N TYR A 315 -5.30 12.88 -0.64
CA TYR A 315 -5.88 14.08 -0.05
C TYR A 315 -5.44 14.17 1.42
N PRO A 316 -4.23 14.69 1.69
CA PRO A 316 -3.78 14.88 3.06
C PRO A 316 -4.57 16.00 3.74
N ILE A 317 -5.00 15.74 4.99
CA ILE A 317 -5.72 16.70 5.83
C ILE A 317 -4.93 16.86 7.13
N ASP A 318 -4.54 18.09 7.47
CA ASP A 318 -3.89 18.38 8.75
C ASP A 318 -4.89 18.25 9.91
N ALA A 319 -4.63 17.27 10.77
CA ALA A 319 -5.47 16.94 11.92
C ALA A 319 -5.51 18.04 13.00
N ARG A 320 -4.53 18.97 13.00
CA ARG A 320 -4.44 20.05 13.99
C ARG A 320 -5.44 21.16 13.77
N GLY A 321 -5.91 21.35 12.55
CA GLY A 321 -6.79 22.46 12.21
C GLY A 321 -6.03 23.79 12.12
N LEU A 322 -6.59 24.85 12.72
CA LEU A 322 -5.90 26.12 12.91
C LEU A 322 -4.95 26.02 14.11
N VAL A 323 -3.66 26.06 13.85
CA VAL A 323 -2.63 25.90 14.88
C VAL A 323 -2.11 27.28 15.31
N PRO A 324 -2.48 27.76 16.51
CA PRO A 324 -1.76 28.86 17.13
C PRO A 324 -0.36 28.39 17.54
N SER A 325 0.62 29.29 17.59
CA SER A 325 1.96 28.91 18.09
C SER A 325 1.86 28.38 19.52
N ALA A 326 2.56 27.26 19.78
CA ALA A 326 2.63 26.64 21.09
C ALA A 326 3.15 27.58 22.19
N MET A 327 3.88 28.63 21.81
CA MET A 327 4.34 29.68 22.74
C MET A 327 3.20 30.47 23.37
N PHE A 328 2.02 30.53 22.72
CA PHE A 328 0.84 31.24 23.22
C PHE A 328 -0.19 30.29 23.87
N ASP A 329 0.13 29.01 23.99
CA ASP A 329 -0.71 28.06 24.69
C ASP A 329 -0.69 28.36 26.21
N ALA A 330 -1.88 28.38 26.81
CA ALA A 330 -2.02 28.66 28.23
C ALA A 330 -1.36 27.61 29.14
N SER A 331 -1.11 26.41 28.63
CA SER A 331 -0.40 25.32 29.31
C SER A 331 1.12 25.41 29.21
N ASN A 332 1.65 26.33 28.39
CA ASN A 332 3.08 26.48 28.17
C ASN A 332 3.73 27.03 29.46
N SER A 333 4.71 26.30 30.03
CA SER A 333 5.44 26.69 31.25
C SER A 333 6.35 27.92 31.05
N GLY A 334 6.51 28.38 29.80
CA GLY A 334 7.49 29.41 29.42
C GLY A 334 8.94 28.92 29.49
N ARG A 335 9.13 27.58 29.44
CA ARG A 335 10.44 26.92 29.50
C ARG A 335 10.59 25.89 28.39
N ASP A 336 11.84 25.62 28.02
CA ASP A 336 12.16 24.50 27.13
C ASP A 336 12.30 23.18 27.89
N LYS A 337 12.48 22.07 27.19
CA LYS A 337 12.68 20.71 27.75
C LYS A 337 13.85 20.63 28.74
N PHE A 338 14.78 21.58 28.70
CA PHE A 338 15.93 21.65 29.60
C PHE A 338 15.73 22.65 30.75
N GLY A 339 14.48 23.03 31.02
CA GLY A 339 14.12 23.96 32.11
C GLY A 339 14.62 25.38 31.91
N ARG A 340 15.11 25.76 30.71
CA ARG A 340 15.62 27.11 30.40
C ARG A 340 14.47 28.04 30.10
N SER A 341 14.52 29.26 30.66
CA SER A 341 13.49 30.28 30.40
C SER A 341 13.46 30.71 28.95
N MET A 342 12.26 30.68 28.33
CA MET A 342 11.99 31.15 26.99
C MET A 342 11.75 32.67 26.93
N SER A 343 11.65 33.36 28.07
CA SER A 343 11.46 34.82 28.08
C SER A 343 12.68 35.62 27.60
N ARG A 344 13.82 34.97 27.39
CA ARG A 344 14.97 35.64 26.71
C ARG A 344 14.63 35.85 25.23
N PRO A 345 14.73 37.09 24.69
CA PRO A 345 14.26 37.44 23.34
C PRO A 345 14.81 36.54 22.22
N GLY A 346 16.08 36.14 22.28
CA GLY A 346 16.70 35.27 21.27
C GLY A 346 16.10 33.85 21.29
N ARG A 347 15.89 33.24 22.46
CA ARG A 347 15.33 31.88 22.59
C ARG A 347 13.88 31.80 22.12
N MET A 348 13.08 32.78 22.46
CA MET A 348 11.70 32.86 22.01
C MET A 348 11.61 32.98 20.48
N ALA A 349 12.42 33.86 19.92
CA ALA A 349 12.45 34.05 18.46
C ALA A 349 12.89 32.76 17.72
N SER A 350 13.94 32.09 18.22
CA SER A 350 14.41 30.82 17.66
C SER A 350 13.35 29.72 17.76
N ALA A 351 12.62 29.61 18.88
CA ALA A 351 11.57 28.61 19.05
C ALA A 351 10.40 28.84 18.08
N ILE A 352 9.94 30.08 17.93
CA ILE A 352 8.89 30.46 16.98
C ILE A 352 9.34 30.16 15.53
N SER A 353 10.59 30.49 15.19
CA SER A 353 11.14 30.20 13.88
C SER A 353 11.24 28.71 13.59
N ALA A 354 11.69 27.90 14.56
CA ALA A 354 11.77 26.45 14.44
C ALA A 354 10.38 25.82 14.28
N GLU A 355 9.40 26.24 15.09
CA GLU A 355 8.01 25.80 14.97
C GLU A 355 7.42 26.14 13.58
N SER A 356 7.63 27.37 13.10
CA SER A 356 7.16 27.79 11.79
C SER A 356 7.81 27.00 10.65
N ALA A 357 9.12 26.73 10.73
CA ALA A 357 9.83 25.89 9.77
C ALA A 357 9.31 24.45 9.77
N GLN A 358 9.06 23.89 10.93
CA GLN A 358 8.48 22.54 11.05
C GLN A 358 7.07 22.46 10.44
N LEU A 359 6.21 23.46 10.68
CA LEU A 359 4.88 23.53 10.08
C LEU A 359 4.96 23.62 8.54
N GLN A 360 5.86 24.47 8.02
CA GLN A 360 6.07 24.61 6.58
C GLN A 360 6.56 23.30 5.95
N ASN A 361 7.46 22.59 6.62
CA ASN A 361 7.97 21.29 6.16
C ASN A 361 6.84 20.24 6.10
N VAL A 362 6.00 20.16 7.14
CA VAL A 362 4.85 19.24 7.15
C VAL A 362 3.85 19.57 6.04
N HIS A 363 3.48 20.86 5.89
CA HIS A 363 2.55 21.28 4.84
C HIS A 363 3.14 21.09 3.45
N GLY A 364 4.45 21.35 3.27
CA GLY A 364 5.19 21.10 2.04
C GLY A 364 5.13 19.63 1.63
N ALA A 365 5.32 18.74 2.62
CA ALA A 365 5.20 17.29 2.45
C ALA A 365 3.83 16.85 1.96
N MET A 366 2.81 17.32 2.66
CA MET A 366 1.41 17.02 2.31
C MET A 366 1.09 17.52 0.91
N GLN A 367 1.53 18.75 0.56
CA GLN A 367 1.31 19.32 -0.76
C GLN A 367 2.03 18.51 -1.85
N GLU A 368 3.29 18.13 -1.63
CA GLU A 368 4.06 17.35 -2.60
C GLU A 368 3.41 16.00 -2.90
N MET A 369 2.96 15.27 -1.87
CA MET A 369 2.28 13.99 -2.06
C MET A 369 0.95 14.15 -2.79
N ALA A 370 0.19 15.20 -2.48
CA ALA A 370 -1.05 15.52 -3.17
C ALA A 370 -0.79 15.83 -4.65
N ASP A 371 0.19 16.71 -4.95
CA ASP A 371 0.51 17.12 -6.32
C ASP A 371 1.04 15.95 -7.16
N ARG A 372 1.90 15.12 -6.58
CA ARG A 372 2.43 13.93 -7.28
C ARG A 372 1.32 12.96 -7.70
N THR A 373 0.32 12.77 -6.84
CA THR A 373 -0.77 11.81 -7.05
C THR A 373 -2.03 12.39 -7.70
N GLY A 374 -2.06 13.71 -7.92
CA GLY A 374 -3.20 14.41 -8.52
C GLY A 374 -4.37 14.65 -7.56
N GLY A 375 -4.08 14.72 -6.26
CA GLY A 375 -5.02 15.10 -5.20
C GLY A 375 -4.92 16.55 -4.77
N ARG A 376 -5.18 16.81 -3.48
CA ARG A 376 -5.13 18.13 -2.87
C ARG A 376 -4.88 18.04 -1.36
N ALA A 377 -3.98 18.87 -0.83
CA ALA A 377 -3.75 19.01 0.60
C ALA A 377 -4.70 20.04 1.24
N PHE A 378 -5.10 19.79 2.49
CA PHE A 378 -5.91 20.67 3.30
C PHE A 378 -5.22 20.92 4.65
N TYR A 379 -4.91 22.17 4.93
CA TYR A 379 -4.28 22.63 6.16
C TYR A 379 -4.81 24.01 6.54
N ASN A 380 -4.54 24.45 7.76
CA ASN A 380 -5.03 25.72 8.31
C ASN A 380 -6.57 25.84 8.24
N THR A 381 -7.29 24.78 8.54
CA THR A 381 -8.76 24.75 8.55
C THR A 381 -9.30 23.91 9.69
N ASN A 382 -10.31 24.42 10.40
CA ASN A 382 -11.02 23.65 11.43
C ASN A 382 -12.15 22.78 10.87
N GLY A 383 -12.42 22.87 9.57
CA GLY A 383 -13.48 22.10 8.90
C GLY A 383 -12.96 20.79 8.31
N ILE A 384 -12.50 19.84 9.15
CA ILE A 384 -12.05 18.52 8.67
C ILE A 384 -13.19 17.78 7.98
N ASP A 385 -14.43 17.86 8.47
CA ASP A 385 -15.62 17.29 7.82
C ASP A 385 -15.84 17.88 6.41
N ALA A 386 -15.65 19.19 6.26
CA ALA A 386 -15.75 19.86 4.96
C ALA A 386 -14.57 19.47 4.04
N ALA A 387 -13.37 19.32 4.58
CA ALA A 387 -12.21 18.86 3.82
C ALA A 387 -12.39 17.41 3.32
N ILE A 388 -12.91 16.50 4.16
CA ILE A 388 -13.27 15.13 3.75
C ILE A 388 -14.29 15.17 2.61
N ARG A 389 -15.36 15.92 2.77
CA ARG A 389 -16.40 16.07 1.73
C ARG A 389 -15.82 16.58 0.43
N LYS A 390 -15.03 17.66 0.48
CA LYS A 390 -14.40 18.25 -0.69
C LYS A 390 -13.43 17.29 -1.39
N SER A 391 -12.70 16.47 -0.63
CA SER A 391 -11.81 15.45 -1.19
C SER A 391 -12.58 14.40 -2.00
N ILE A 392 -13.73 13.97 -1.48
CA ILE A 392 -14.59 12.98 -2.14
C ILE A 392 -15.28 13.58 -3.36
N GLU A 393 -15.83 14.80 -3.25
CA GLU A 393 -16.41 15.53 -4.39
C GLU A 393 -15.40 15.75 -5.51
N ASP A 394 -14.20 16.27 -5.18
CA ASP A 394 -13.12 16.52 -6.14
C ASP A 394 -12.66 15.22 -6.82
N GLY A 395 -12.67 14.11 -6.11
CA GLY A 395 -12.21 12.81 -6.63
C GLY A 395 -13.29 11.99 -7.33
N SER A 396 -14.57 12.35 -7.21
CA SER A 396 -15.68 11.59 -7.79
C SER A 396 -16.05 11.99 -9.22
N THR A 397 -15.65 13.20 -9.63
CA THR A 397 -15.91 13.74 -10.98
C THR A 397 -14.59 14.03 -11.67
N TYR A 398 -14.26 13.26 -12.70
CA TYR A 398 -12.98 13.38 -13.39
C TYR A 398 -13.04 12.87 -14.83
N TYR A 399 -12.04 13.26 -15.62
CA TYR A 399 -11.80 12.79 -16.97
C TYR A 399 -10.66 11.79 -16.96
N THR A 400 -10.83 10.64 -17.56
CA THR A 400 -9.76 9.68 -17.81
C THR A 400 -9.22 9.88 -19.21
N LEU A 401 -7.97 10.30 -19.30
CA LEU A 401 -7.22 10.44 -20.54
C LEU A 401 -6.19 9.32 -20.60
N ALA A 402 -6.03 8.66 -21.75
CA ALA A 402 -4.96 7.69 -21.87
C ALA A 402 -4.28 7.78 -23.24
N TYR A 403 -2.96 7.50 -23.24
CA TYR A 403 -2.13 7.55 -24.44
C TYR A 403 -1.06 6.46 -24.41
N TYR A 404 -0.56 6.10 -25.59
CA TYR A 404 0.62 5.25 -25.74
C TYR A 404 1.85 6.14 -25.88
N PRO A 405 2.81 6.11 -24.93
CA PRO A 405 4.01 6.93 -25.01
C PRO A 405 4.76 6.72 -26.31
N GLU A 406 5.13 7.80 -26.98
CA GLU A 406 6.00 7.73 -28.17
C GLU A 406 7.42 7.28 -27.78
N ASN A 407 7.90 7.73 -26.61
CA ASN A 407 9.17 7.27 -26.08
C ASN A 407 9.06 5.83 -25.58
N LYS A 408 9.71 4.89 -26.31
CA LYS A 408 9.72 3.45 -25.97
C LYS A 408 10.84 3.04 -25.01
N ASN A 409 11.65 3.98 -24.54
CA ASN A 409 12.78 3.67 -23.67
C ASN A 409 12.36 3.58 -22.19
N TRP A 410 12.01 2.40 -21.73
CA TRP A 410 11.59 2.13 -20.34
C TRP A 410 12.81 1.93 -19.42
N ASN A 411 13.48 3.03 -19.11
CA ASN A 411 14.79 3.06 -18.42
C ASN A 411 14.69 3.41 -16.93
N GLY A 412 13.50 3.37 -16.34
CA GLY A 412 13.28 3.69 -14.92
C GLY A 412 13.32 5.19 -14.59
N LYS A 413 13.45 6.08 -15.57
CA LYS A 413 13.44 7.52 -15.32
C LYS A 413 12.02 8.05 -15.18
N PHE A 414 11.88 9.09 -14.34
CA PHE A 414 10.63 9.82 -14.21
C PHE A 414 10.31 10.61 -15.48
N ARG A 415 9.08 10.49 -15.96
CA ARG A 415 8.54 11.22 -17.11
C ARG A 415 7.46 12.17 -16.64
N LYS A 416 7.66 13.45 -16.92
CA LYS A 416 6.68 14.48 -16.56
C LYS A 416 5.51 14.45 -17.52
N VAL A 417 4.31 14.43 -16.95
CA VAL A 417 3.05 14.59 -17.71
C VAL A 417 2.51 15.99 -17.47
N HIS A 418 2.16 16.69 -18.53
CA HIS A 418 1.52 17.97 -18.45
C HIS A 418 0.25 17.98 -19.28
N VAL A 419 -0.89 18.20 -18.61
CA VAL A 419 -2.21 18.29 -19.25
C VAL A 419 -2.59 19.75 -19.36
N LYS A 420 -3.02 20.17 -20.53
CA LYS A 420 -3.57 21.51 -20.79
C LYS A 420 -5.04 21.39 -21.17
N VAL A 421 -5.81 22.42 -20.86
CA VAL A 421 -7.20 22.57 -21.29
C VAL A 421 -7.36 23.88 -22.05
N ASN A 422 -8.05 23.81 -23.18
CA ASN A 422 -8.32 24.98 -24.04
C ASN A 422 -9.60 25.71 -23.57
N ARG A 423 -9.67 25.99 -22.25
CA ARG A 423 -10.77 26.77 -21.66
C ARG A 423 -10.23 27.63 -20.52
N SER A 424 -10.43 28.94 -20.62
CA SER A 424 -9.99 29.88 -19.59
C SER A 424 -10.75 29.68 -18.27
N GLY A 425 -10.07 29.92 -17.14
CA GLY A 425 -10.63 29.83 -15.80
C GLY A 425 -10.73 28.40 -15.23
N VAL A 426 -10.49 27.36 -16.03
CA VAL A 426 -10.46 25.97 -15.56
C VAL A 426 -9.10 25.63 -14.95
N LYS A 427 -9.12 25.05 -13.74
CA LYS A 427 -7.93 24.51 -13.05
C LYS A 427 -7.96 23.00 -13.14
N LEU A 428 -6.83 22.42 -13.54
CA LEU A 428 -6.68 20.98 -13.63
C LEU A 428 -5.86 20.45 -12.45
N ARG A 429 -6.24 19.26 -11.94
CA ARG A 429 -5.44 18.46 -11.04
C ARG A 429 -5.32 17.04 -11.62
N TYR A 430 -4.10 16.58 -11.72
CA TYR A 430 -3.73 15.28 -12.27
C TYR A 430 -2.34 14.90 -11.74
N ARG A 431 -1.96 13.64 -11.84
CA ARG A 431 -0.62 13.19 -11.44
C ARG A 431 0.48 13.87 -12.27
N MET A 432 1.56 14.28 -11.61
CA MET A 432 2.66 15.04 -12.25
C MET A 432 3.46 14.22 -13.29
N GLY A 433 3.35 12.89 -13.26
CA GLY A 433 4.09 12.01 -14.14
C GLY A 433 4.05 10.56 -13.68
N TYR A 434 5.01 9.78 -14.17
CA TYR A 434 5.20 8.38 -13.81
C TYR A 434 6.65 7.95 -14.05
N TYR A 435 7.08 6.88 -13.39
CA TYR A 435 8.37 6.27 -13.71
C TYR A 435 8.22 5.30 -14.87
N ALA A 436 9.06 5.47 -15.89
CA ALA A 436 9.09 4.58 -17.05
C ALA A 436 9.83 3.27 -16.70
N VAL A 437 9.30 2.52 -15.73
CA VAL A 437 9.87 1.25 -15.30
C VAL A 437 9.39 0.15 -16.23
N ASP A 438 10.31 -0.70 -16.67
CA ASP A 438 9.94 -1.98 -17.27
C ASP A 438 9.69 -2.97 -16.12
N PRO A 439 8.44 -3.36 -15.86
CA PRO A 439 8.13 -4.28 -14.76
C PRO A 439 8.77 -5.66 -14.98
N THR A 440 9.19 -5.95 -16.23
CA THR A 440 9.84 -7.21 -16.59
C THR A 440 11.36 -7.14 -16.51
N PHE A 441 11.93 -5.97 -16.17
CA PHE A 441 13.37 -5.81 -16.04
C PHE A 441 13.87 -6.47 -14.75
N PHE A 442 14.57 -7.59 -14.92
CA PHE A 442 15.19 -8.30 -13.80
C PHE A 442 16.45 -7.55 -13.34
N SER A 443 16.51 -7.22 -12.04
CA SER A 443 17.74 -6.84 -11.36
C SER A 443 17.70 -7.41 -9.93
N GLU A 444 18.89 -7.71 -9.35
CA GLU A 444 18.97 -8.19 -7.97
C GLU A 444 18.33 -7.23 -6.95
N LYS A 445 18.44 -5.93 -7.20
CA LYS A 445 17.81 -4.89 -6.36
C LYS A 445 16.28 -4.99 -6.44
N ASN A 446 15.73 -5.12 -7.64
CA ASN A 446 14.28 -5.27 -7.85
C ASN A 446 13.77 -6.58 -7.23
N GLN A 447 14.53 -7.67 -7.33
CA GLN A 447 14.15 -8.95 -6.72
C GLN A 447 14.06 -8.82 -5.19
N LYS A 448 15.07 -8.26 -4.53
CA LYS A 448 15.05 -8.05 -3.06
C LYS A 448 13.87 -7.16 -2.64
N GLN A 449 13.55 -6.14 -3.42
CA GLN A 449 12.41 -5.27 -3.17
C GLN A 449 11.08 -6.02 -3.33
N GLN A 450 10.93 -6.82 -4.38
CA GLN A 450 9.77 -7.68 -4.60
C GLN A 450 9.60 -8.72 -3.48
N ASP A 451 10.70 -9.33 -3.01
CA ASP A 451 10.68 -10.31 -1.91
C ASP A 451 10.23 -9.65 -0.60
N SER A 452 10.75 -8.47 -0.29
CA SER A 452 10.33 -7.69 0.88
C SER A 452 8.87 -7.26 0.79
N ALA A 453 8.42 -6.87 -0.41
CA ALA A 453 7.04 -6.52 -0.69
C ALA A 453 6.09 -7.70 -0.50
N PHE A 454 6.49 -8.90 -0.97
CA PHE A 454 5.71 -10.11 -0.81
C PHE A 454 5.64 -10.55 0.66
N ALA A 455 6.79 -10.53 1.36
CA ALA A 455 6.83 -10.83 2.80
C ALA A 455 5.91 -9.90 3.61
N LEU A 456 5.92 -8.58 3.30
CA LEU A 456 5.03 -7.62 3.94
C LEU A 456 3.55 -7.90 3.63
N ALA A 457 3.22 -8.27 2.38
CA ALA A 457 1.85 -8.60 2.00
C ALA A 457 1.35 -9.90 2.65
N LEU A 458 2.25 -10.82 2.99
CA LEU A 458 1.93 -12.08 3.68
C LEU A 458 1.74 -11.93 5.20
N ASN A 459 2.05 -10.78 5.77
CA ASN A 459 1.73 -10.52 7.18
C ASN A 459 0.21 -10.60 7.38
N PRO A 460 -0.30 -11.35 8.38
CA PRO A 460 -1.73 -11.53 8.61
C PRO A 460 -2.47 -10.21 8.92
N ASP A 461 -1.76 -9.22 9.46
CA ASP A 461 -2.31 -7.90 9.75
C ASP A 461 -2.33 -6.97 8.51
N SER A 462 -1.64 -7.35 7.42
CA SER A 462 -1.65 -6.55 6.18
C SER A 462 -2.99 -6.67 5.45
N PRO A 463 -3.47 -5.60 4.80
CA PRO A 463 -4.64 -5.66 3.93
C PRO A 463 -4.50 -6.75 2.86
N ILE A 464 -5.62 -7.24 2.35
CA ILE A 464 -5.65 -8.18 1.23
C ILE A 464 -5.15 -7.47 -0.02
N ALA A 465 -4.09 -8.00 -0.66
CA ALA A 465 -3.58 -7.50 -1.93
C ALA A 465 -4.44 -8.02 -3.09
N THR A 466 -4.83 -7.13 -3.99
CA THR A 466 -5.73 -7.45 -5.12
C THR A 466 -5.06 -7.35 -6.49
N GLY A 467 -3.76 -7.02 -6.53
CA GLY A 467 -3.03 -6.80 -7.79
C GLY A 467 -2.94 -8.01 -8.71
N LEU A 468 -2.99 -9.22 -8.16
CA LEU A 468 -3.08 -10.49 -8.89
C LEU A 468 -4.32 -11.23 -8.39
N PRO A 469 -5.46 -11.14 -9.10
CA PRO A 469 -6.69 -11.79 -8.68
C PRO A 469 -6.58 -13.31 -8.74
N PHE A 470 -7.13 -13.99 -7.73
CA PHE A 470 -7.24 -15.44 -7.70
C PHE A 470 -8.40 -15.92 -6.83
N ASN A 471 -8.82 -17.16 -7.08
CA ASN A 471 -9.66 -17.92 -6.19
C ASN A 471 -8.84 -19.06 -5.57
N ALA A 472 -9.10 -19.40 -4.32
CA ALA A 472 -8.44 -20.49 -3.63
C ALA A 472 -9.48 -21.41 -3.00
N LEU A 473 -9.45 -22.69 -3.38
CA LEU A 473 -10.21 -23.74 -2.72
C LEU A 473 -9.34 -24.39 -1.63
N VAL A 474 -9.72 -24.21 -0.38
CA VAL A 474 -9.05 -24.82 0.77
C VAL A 474 -9.72 -26.13 1.12
N MET A 475 -9.04 -27.24 0.89
CA MET A 475 -9.52 -28.58 1.21
C MET A 475 -8.97 -28.99 2.59
N PRO A 476 -9.85 -29.24 3.57
CA PRO A 476 -9.43 -29.75 4.86
C PRO A 476 -8.80 -31.17 4.72
N PRO A 477 -8.06 -31.64 5.75
CA PRO A 477 -7.47 -32.96 5.72
C PRO A 477 -8.49 -34.06 5.44
N ALA A 478 -8.11 -35.04 4.60
CA ALA A 478 -8.89 -36.25 4.32
C ALA A 478 -8.44 -37.39 5.25
N GLU A 479 -9.25 -38.44 5.37
CA GLU A 479 -8.92 -39.64 6.19
C GLU A 479 -7.56 -40.22 5.85
N ALA A 480 -7.22 -40.30 4.55
CA ALA A 480 -5.94 -40.80 4.07
C ALA A 480 -4.74 -39.87 4.40
N THR A 481 -4.99 -38.57 4.64
CA THR A 481 -3.97 -37.57 4.92
C THR A 481 -4.44 -36.62 6.04
N PRO A 482 -4.51 -37.13 7.31
CA PRO A 482 -5.23 -36.46 8.39
C PRO A 482 -4.60 -35.13 8.88
N LYS A 483 -3.40 -34.80 8.42
CA LYS A 483 -2.71 -33.55 8.76
C LYS A 483 -2.54 -32.60 7.58
N THR A 484 -2.78 -33.06 6.35
CA THR A 484 -2.48 -32.34 5.13
C THR A 484 -3.66 -31.50 4.67
N VAL A 485 -3.52 -30.19 4.74
CA VAL A 485 -4.42 -29.21 4.12
C VAL A 485 -3.93 -28.93 2.70
N ARG A 486 -4.81 -29.08 1.71
CA ARG A 486 -4.51 -28.76 0.31
C ARG A 486 -5.19 -27.48 -0.10
N VAL A 487 -4.49 -26.65 -0.87
CA VAL A 487 -5.00 -25.39 -1.40
C VAL A 487 -4.80 -25.39 -2.91
N ASN A 488 -5.91 -25.30 -3.65
CA ASN A 488 -5.89 -25.16 -5.09
C ASN A 488 -6.17 -23.69 -5.44
N PHE A 489 -5.20 -23.04 -6.08
CA PHE A 489 -5.31 -21.69 -6.57
C PHE A 489 -5.74 -21.71 -8.03
N GLY A 490 -6.70 -20.89 -8.38
CA GLY A 490 -7.05 -20.54 -9.76
C GLY A 490 -6.76 -19.06 -9.97
N VAL A 491 -5.62 -18.75 -10.60
CA VAL A 491 -5.15 -17.37 -10.79
C VAL A 491 -5.72 -16.82 -12.10
N ASP A 492 -6.18 -15.56 -12.11
CA ASP A 492 -6.65 -14.89 -13.33
C ASP A 492 -5.50 -14.76 -14.34
N PRO A 493 -5.55 -15.45 -15.49
CA PRO A 493 -4.46 -15.45 -16.45
C PRO A 493 -4.27 -14.08 -17.13
N HIS A 494 -5.30 -13.23 -17.15
CA HIS A 494 -5.21 -11.88 -17.74
C HIS A 494 -4.35 -10.94 -16.88
N ALA A 495 -4.13 -11.26 -15.62
CA ALA A 495 -3.26 -10.51 -14.72
C ALA A 495 -1.83 -11.08 -14.66
N ILE A 496 -1.57 -12.23 -15.30
CA ILE A 496 -0.25 -12.86 -15.37
C ILE A 496 0.56 -12.32 -16.54
N SER A 497 1.85 -12.09 -16.33
CA SER A 497 2.79 -11.72 -17.38
C SER A 497 3.34 -12.94 -18.09
N PHE A 498 2.85 -13.21 -19.29
CA PHE A 498 3.40 -14.25 -20.16
C PHE A 498 4.45 -13.65 -21.12
N GLU A 499 5.53 -14.38 -21.35
CA GLU A 499 6.58 -14.04 -22.31
C GLU A 499 6.70 -15.13 -23.36
N ARG A 500 6.65 -14.71 -24.63
CA ARG A 500 6.92 -15.63 -25.74
C ARG A 500 8.43 -15.68 -25.97
N LEU A 501 9.03 -16.82 -25.70
CA LEU A 501 10.45 -17.06 -25.95
C LEU A 501 10.70 -17.63 -27.37
N PRO A 502 11.98 -17.72 -27.81
CA PRO A 502 12.34 -18.28 -29.13
C PRO A 502 11.90 -19.72 -29.36
N ASP A 503 11.61 -20.47 -28.30
CA ASP A 503 11.06 -21.83 -28.36
C ASP A 503 9.58 -21.86 -28.82
N GLY A 504 8.97 -20.67 -29.02
CA GLY A 504 7.59 -20.51 -29.44
C GLY A 504 6.55 -20.70 -28.33
N LEU A 505 6.99 -20.99 -27.10
CA LEU A 505 6.11 -21.19 -25.94
C LEU A 505 5.84 -19.88 -25.19
N GLN A 506 4.74 -19.86 -24.44
CA GLN A 506 4.40 -18.78 -23.52
C GLN A 506 4.89 -19.15 -22.11
N HIS A 507 5.85 -18.38 -21.61
CA HIS A 507 6.47 -18.62 -20.30
C HIS A 507 5.88 -17.71 -19.24
N ALA A 508 5.62 -18.28 -18.06
CA ALA A 508 5.24 -17.55 -16.86
C ALA A 508 5.87 -18.19 -15.61
N THR A 509 6.14 -17.39 -14.59
CA THR A 509 6.63 -17.88 -13.30
C THR A 509 5.81 -17.27 -12.19
N LEU A 510 5.10 -18.11 -11.46
CA LEU A 510 4.29 -17.73 -10.31
C LEU A 510 4.84 -18.36 -9.04
N GLU A 511 4.74 -17.64 -7.95
CA GLU A 511 4.99 -18.15 -6.61
C GLU A 511 3.68 -18.22 -5.86
N CYS A 512 3.35 -19.40 -5.36
CA CYS A 512 2.14 -19.66 -4.58
C CYS A 512 2.55 -20.05 -3.18
N THR A 513 1.95 -19.44 -2.16
CA THR A 513 2.30 -19.71 -0.76
C THR A 513 1.09 -19.86 0.12
N VAL A 514 1.23 -20.71 1.13
CA VAL A 514 0.29 -20.88 2.21
C VAL A 514 1.04 -20.70 3.52
N GLN A 515 0.63 -19.75 4.34
CA GLN A 515 1.15 -19.55 5.69
C GLN A 515 0.04 -19.80 6.71
N ALA A 516 0.30 -20.65 7.68
CA ALA A 516 -0.64 -21.01 8.75
C ALA A 516 -0.26 -20.31 10.05
N PHE A 517 -1.22 -19.60 10.63
CA PHE A 517 -1.09 -18.88 11.89
C PHE A 517 -1.99 -19.48 12.96
N SER A 518 -1.48 -19.57 14.18
CA SER A 518 -2.27 -19.95 15.35
C SER A 518 -3.32 -18.87 15.68
N ALA A 519 -4.28 -19.18 16.55
CA ALA A 519 -5.28 -18.24 17.06
C ALA A 519 -4.65 -16.99 17.75
N LYS A 520 -3.39 -17.08 18.18
CA LYS A 520 -2.62 -15.97 18.77
C LYS A 520 -1.84 -15.16 17.71
N GLY A 521 -2.01 -15.42 16.42
CA GLY A 521 -1.31 -14.73 15.33
C GLY A 521 0.15 -15.14 15.12
N LYS A 522 0.63 -16.22 15.78
CA LYS A 522 2.00 -16.71 15.60
C LYS A 522 2.05 -17.61 14.35
N LEU A 523 3.02 -17.36 13.46
CA LEU A 523 3.32 -18.24 12.32
C LEU A 523 3.70 -19.64 12.85
N VAL A 524 2.97 -20.65 12.42
CA VAL A 524 3.19 -22.07 12.76
C VAL A 524 3.96 -22.77 11.66
N ARG A 525 3.55 -22.57 10.42
CA ARG A 525 4.16 -23.17 9.25
C ARG A 525 3.90 -22.31 8.01
N GLY A 526 4.83 -22.34 7.05
CA GLY A 526 4.69 -21.71 5.76
C GLY A 526 5.30 -22.57 4.67
N GLU A 527 4.62 -22.68 3.54
CA GLU A 527 5.08 -23.39 2.36
C GLU A 527 4.98 -22.49 1.14
N LEU A 528 6.00 -22.53 0.29
CA LEU A 528 6.11 -21.75 -0.95
C LEU A 528 6.43 -22.69 -2.11
N THR A 529 5.69 -22.60 -3.20
CA THR A 529 5.97 -23.32 -4.44
C THR A 529 6.14 -22.32 -5.58
N THR A 530 7.18 -22.49 -6.38
CA THR A 530 7.40 -21.75 -7.62
C THR A 530 6.93 -22.60 -8.80
N VAL A 531 5.92 -22.14 -9.50
CA VAL A 531 5.39 -22.76 -10.72
C VAL A 531 6.00 -22.07 -11.93
N LYS A 532 6.84 -22.79 -12.67
CA LYS A 532 7.40 -22.35 -13.95
C LYS A 532 6.61 -23.03 -15.07
N ALA A 533 5.89 -22.25 -15.85
CA ALA A 533 5.09 -22.76 -16.97
C ALA A 533 5.74 -22.39 -18.31
N ALA A 534 5.66 -23.33 -19.25
CA ALA A 534 5.99 -23.14 -20.67
C ALA A 534 4.82 -23.71 -21.49
N LEU A 535 3.90 -22.84 -21.89
CA LEU A 535 2.62 -23.23 -22.45
C LEU A 535 2.67 -23.23 -23.99
N LYS A 536 2.24 -24.34 -24.59
CA LYS A 536 1.96 -24.42 -26.03
C LYS A 536 0.78 -23.51 -26.40
N PRO A 537 0.66 -23.03 -27.65
CA PRO A 537 -0.42 -22.12 -28.06
C PRO A 537 -1.84 -22.61 -27.68
N ASP A 538 -2.15 -23.89 -27.89
CA ASP A 538 -3.47 -24.46 -27.56
C ASP A 538 -3.71 -24.49 -26.06
N THR A 539 -2.68 -24.82 -25.26
CA THR A 539 -2.77 -24.83 -23.80
C THR A 539 -2.90 -23.41 -23.26
N PHE A 540 -2.15 -22.47 -23.83
CA PHE A 540 -2.26 -21.06 -23.50
C PHE A 540 -3.66 -20.52 -23.75
N SER A 541 -4.25 -20.82 -24.94
CA SER A 541 -5.61 -20.39 -25.27
C SER A 541 -6.65 -20.93 -24.28
N ARG A 542 -6.50 -22.18 -23.81
CA ARG A 542 -7.39 -22.76 -22.78
C ARG A 542 -7.21 -22.07 -21.43
N VAL A 543 -5.96 -21.85 -21.01
CA VAL A 543 -5.67 -21.14 -19.75
C VAL A 543 -6.25 -19.73 -19.78
N MET A 544 -6.17 -19.03 -20.92
CA MET A 544 -6.75 -17.69 -21.06
C MET A 544 -8.29 -17.65 -20.99
N GLN A 545 -8.96 -18.79 -21.17
CA GLN A 545 -10.42 -18.91 -21.06
C GLN A 545 -10.88 -19.40 -19.67
N ASP A 546 -9.96 -19.88 -18.85
CA ASP A 546 -10.23 -20.43 -17.52
C ASP A 546 -9.33 -19.74 -16.47
N THR A 547 -8.65 -20.50 -15.66
CA THR A 547 -7.71 -20.01 -14.64
C THR A 547 -6.35 -20.70 -14.81
N PHE A 548 -5.30 -20.00 -14.36
CA PHE A 548 -3.98 -20.61 -14.25
C PHE A 548 -3.89 -21.36 -12.92
N PRO A 549 -3.76 -22.72 -12.95
CA PRO A 549 -3.79 -23.51 -11.74
C PRO A 549 -2.44 -23.52 -11.01
N CYS A 550 -2.50 -23.42 -9.69
CA CYS A 550 -1.37 -23.69 -8.80
C CYS A 550 -1.89 -24.49 -7.60
N GLN A 551 -1.16 -25.49 -7.16
CA GLN A 551 -1.53 -26.32 -6.02
C GLN A 551 -0.44 -26.29 -4.95
N GLN A 552 -0.86 -26.20 -3.68
CA GLN A 552 0.01 -26.21 -2.52
C GLN A 552 -0.56 -27.11 -1.44
N SER A 553 0.32 -27.75 -0.67
CA SER A 553 -0.04 -28.55 0.49
C SER A 553 0.74 -28.10 1.71
N ILE A 554 0.11 -28.16 2.88
CA ILE A 554 0.74 -27.82 4.15
C ILE A 554 0.29 -28.80 5.22
N ASP A 555 1.23 -29.38 5.97
CA ASP A 555 0.94 -30.30 7.07
C ASP A 555 0.81 -29.52 8.38
N LEU A 556 -0.32 -29.72 9.05
CA LEU A 556 -0.67 -29.04 10.29
C LEU A 556 -1.11 -30.05 11.35
N GLU A 557 -0.70 -29.84 12.59
CA GLU A 557 -1.19 -30.62 13.73
C GLU A 557 -2.67 -30.30 14.01
N PRO A 558 -3.38 -31.17 14.75
CA PRO A 558 -4.78 -30.90 15.12
C PRO A 558 -4.97 -29.53 15.76
N GLY A 559 -5.93 -28.76 15.26
CA GLY A 559 -6.18 -27.39 15.73
C GLY A 559 -6.93 -26.53 14.73
N THR A 560 -7.18 -25.29 15.09
CA THR A 560 -7.78 -24.28 14.22
C THR A 560 -6.72 -23.26 13.82
N TYR A 561 -6.61 -23.00 12.52
CA TYR A 561 -5.61 -22.12 11.94
C TYR A 561 -6.24 -21.05 11.08
N TYR A 562 -5.63 -19.86 11.09
CA TYR A 562 -5.85 -18.83 10.09
C TYR A 562 -4.78 -18.99 9.03
N LEU A 563 -5.21 -19.09 7.78
CA LEU A 563 -4.30 -19.19 6.65
C LEU A 563 -4.19 -17.83 5.96
N ARG A 564 -2.96 -17.40 5.66
CA ARG A 564 -2.67 -16.35 4.70
C ARG A 564 -2.22 -17.02 3.41
N LEU A 565 -3.03 -16.86 2.37
CA LEU A 565 -2.78 -17.39 1.03
C LEU A 565 -2.21 -16.26 0.19
N GLY A 566 -1.18 -16.55 -0.61
CA GLY A 566 -0.54 -15.55 -1.44
C GLY A 566 -0.11 -16.11 -2.79
N VAL A 567 -0.23 -15.26 -3.82
CA VAL A 567 0.31 -15.51 -5.15
C VAL A 567 1.09 -14.29 -5.61
N ARG A 568 2.26 -14.52 -6.20
CA ARG A 568 3.08 -13.48 -6.82
C ARG A 568 3.47 -13.87 -8.24
N ASP A 569 3.32 -12.96 -9.18
CA ASP A 569 3.97 -13.04 -10.49
C ASP A 569 5.44 -12.61 -10.32
N SER A 570 6.38 -13.54 -10.46
CA SER A 570 7.80 -13.28 -10.23
C SER A 570 8.40 -12.30 -11.24
N ARG A 571 7.75 -12.09 -12.40
CA ARG A 571 8.22 -11.19 -13.45
C ARG A 571 7.82 -9.74 -13.20
N THR A 572 6.57 -9.51 -12.81
CA THR A 572 6.01 -8.17 -12.60
C THR A 572 6.04 -7.74 -11.14
N GLY A 573 6.18 -8.69 -10.21
CA GLY A 573 6.04 -8.43 -8.79
C GLY A 573 4.59 -8.18 -8.34
N LEU A 574 3.58 -8.37 -9.21
CA LEU A 574 2.18 -8.26 -8.83
C LEU A 574 1.81 -9.31 -7.79
N ILE A 575 1.12 -8.88 -6.75
CA ILE A 575 0.79 -9.71 -5.59
C ILE A 575 -0.73 -9.79 -5.43
N GLY A 576 -1.19 -11.01 -5.17
CA GLY A 576 -2.53 -11.29 -4.66
C GLY A 576 -2.43 -11.98 -3.31
N THR A 577 -3.30 -11.63 -2.34
CA THR A 577 -3.41 -12.36 -1.08
C THR A 577 -4.85 -12.50 -0.65
N THR A 578 -5.17 -13.55 0.13
CA THR A 578 -6.48 -13.67 0.80
C THR A 578 -6.33 -14.39 2.14
N ASN A 579 -7.34 -14.31 2.98
CA ASN A 579 -7.37 -15.00 4.26
C ASN A 579 -8.37 -16.16 4.21
N ALA A 580 -8.00 -17.28 4.82
CA ALA A 580 -8.87 -18.42 4.98
C ALA A 580 -8.81 -18.95 6.42
N LYS A 581 -9.73 -19.84 6.77
CA LYS A 581 -9.73 -20.51 8.07
C LYS A 581 -9.88 -22.02 7.84
N VAL A 582 -9.10 -22.81 8.54
CA VAL A 582 -9.18 -24.26 8.46
C VAL A 582 -9.12 -24.89 9.85
N ALA A 583 -9.88 -25.96 10.04
CA ALA A 583 -9.81 -26.82 11.21
C ALA A 583 -9.21 -28.18 10.81
N VAL A 584 -8.20 -28.62 11.56
CA VAL A 584 -7.60 -29.97 11.45
C VAL A 584 -8.10 -30.79 12.63
N ALA A 585 -8.85 -31.85 12.36
CA ALA A 585 -9.40 -32.70 13.39
C ALA A 585 -8.29 -33.51 14.09
N SER A 586 -8.46 -33.82 15.37
CA SER A 586 -7.65 -34.82 16.02
C SER A 586 -7.99 -36.19 15.42
N ALA A 587 -6.98 -37.00 15.06
CA ALA A 587 -7.22 -38.38 14.65
C ALA A 587 -8.03 -39.08 15.74
N ALA A 588 -9.19 -39.61 15.38
CA ALA A 588 -9.97 -40.40 16.30
C ALA A 588 -9.06 -41.55 16.80
N ALA A 589 -8.93 -41.71 18.12
CA ALA A 589 -8.23 -42.86 18.68
C ALA A 589 -8.87 -44.12 18.12
N PRO A 590 -8.08 -45.13 17.65
CA PRO A 590 -8.64 -46.35 17.16
C PRO A 590 -9.53 -46.97 18.26
N ALA A 591 -10.79 -47.24 17.91
CA ALA A 591 -11.70 -47.92 18.81
C ALA A 591 -10.99 -49.20 19.29
N LYS A 592 -10.72 -49.28 20.60
CA LYS A 592 -10.24 -50.55 21.20
C LYS A 592 -11.31 -51.59 20.96
N GLN A 593 -10.99 -52.56 20.09
CA GLN A 593 -11.74 -53.82 19.97
C GLN A 593 -11.54 -54.64 21.22
#